data_5b0e87e19a12b95cb32d7234307bb6ab
#
_entry.id   5b0e87e19a12b95cb32d7234307bb6ab
#
_cell.length_a   1.000
_cell.length_b   1.000
_cell.length_c   1.000
_cell.angle_alpha   90.00
_cell.angle_beta   90.00
_cell.angle_gamma   90.00
#
_symmetry.space_group_name_H-M   'P 1'
#
loop_
_entity.id
_entity.type
_entity.pdbx_description
1 polymer ?
#
loop_
_entity_poly.entity_id
_entity_poly.type
_entity_poly.pdbx_seq_one_letter_code
_entity_poly.pdbx_strand_id
1 'polypeptide(L)'
;MAGSVNKVILSGYLGADPEIKRTQDGRPIANLRIATSETWRDRTSGERKEKTEWHRVVIFSEGLCKIAEQYLKKGSKVYIEGQLQTRKWTDQSGVEKYSTEVELQNFNSTLTMLDGRNSGGGNFGPDDAGGGFGSGSPSGNAPRRAATAAGGGIVTAPPLQPF
;
A
#
# COMPACT_ATOMS: atom_id res chain seq x y z
N MET A 1 -3.38 14.71 -28.44
CA MET A 1 -4.81 14.86 -28.24
C MET A 1 -5.14 14.89 -26.78
N ALA A 2 -5.53 16.03 -26.32
CA ALA A 2 -6.01 16.16 -24.96
C ALA A 2 -7.45 15.67 -24.90
N GLY A 3 -7.89 15.10 -23.85
CA GLY A 3 -9.26 14.64 -23.74
C GLY A 3 -9.38 13.28 -23.08
N SER A 4 -8.28 12.75 -22.55
CA SER A 4 -8.32 11.50 -21.81
C SER A 4 -7.60 11.64 -20.47
N VAL A 5 -7.94 10.79 -19.55
CA VAL A 5 -7.32 10.75 -18.23
C VAL A 5 -6.90 9.31 -17.96
N ASN A 6 -5.68 9.15 -17.47
CA ASN A 6 -5.22 7.85 -17.00
C ASN A 6 -4.69 8.05 -15.57
N LYS A 7 -5.50 7.71 -14.61
CA LYS A 7 -5.14 7.88 -13.21
C LYS A 7 -5.67 6.72 -12.38
N VAL A 8 -4.82 6.18 -11.54
CA VAL A 8 -5.16 5.10 -10.63
C VAL A 8 -4.85 5.55 -9.22
N ILE A 9 -5.79 5.34 -8.33
CA ILE A 9 -5.63 5.64 -6.91
C ILE A 9 -5.82 4.33 -6.15
N LEU A 10 -4.84 3.98 -5.33
CA LEU A 10 -4.90 2.80 -4.49
C LEU A 10 -4.54 3.16 -3.07
N SER A 11 -5.25 2.59 -2.12
CA SER A 11 -4.89 2.65 -0.71
C SER A 11 -5.01 1.25 -0.15
N GLY A 12 -3.94 0.74 0.39
CA GLY A 12 -3.90 -0.63 0.87
C GLY A 12 -2.62 -0.96 1.60
N TYR A 13 -2.38 -2.25 1.76
CA TYR A 13 -1.24 -2.74 2.52
C TYR A 13 -0.24 -3.43 1.62
N LEU A 14 1.04 -3.27 1.94
CA LEU A 14 2.08 -3.98 1.21
C LEU A 14 2.07 -5.45 1.58
N GLY A 15 2.06 -6.30 0.58
CA GLY A 15 2.12 -7.75 0.77
C GLY A 15 3.53 -8.31 0.89
N ALA A 16 4.52 -7.49 0.61
CA ALA A 16 5.92 -7.86 0.70
C ALA A 16 6.76 -6.60 0.85
N ASP A 17 8.01 -6.77 1.24
CA ASP A 17 8.93 -5.65 1.26
C ASP A 17 9.13 -5.11 -0.15
N PRO A 18 9.33 -3.80 -0.31
CA PRO A 18 9.61 -3.24 -1.61
C PRO A 18 10.87 -3.86 -2.22
N GLU A 19 10.78 -4.20 -3.48
CA GLU A 19 11.92 -4.71 -4.20
C GLU A 19 12.55 -3.60 -5.00
N ILE A 20 13.78 -3.25 -4.69
CA ILE A 20 14.49 -2.17 -5.35
C ILE A 20 15.46 -2.76 -6.35
N LYS A 21 15.28 -2.38 -7.60
CA LYS A 21 16.18 -2.76 -8.68
C LYS A 21 16.80 -1.51 -9.28
N ARG A 22 17.92 -1.65 -9.93
CA ARG A 22 18.55 -0.55 -10.62
C ARG A 22 18.64 -0.86 -12.11
N THR A 23 18.36 0.15 -12.92
CA THR A 23 18.54 0.05 -14.36
C THR A 23 20.02 0.11 -14.70
N GLN A 24 20.34 -0.12 -15.95
CA GLN A 24 21.72 0.00 -16.42
C GLN A 24 22.27 1.39 -16.19
N ASP A 25 21.42 2.40 -16.22
CA ASP A 25 21.82 3.77 -15.97
C ASP A 25 22.00 4.08 -14.48
N GLY A 26 21.79 3.13 -13.61
CA GLY A 26 21.87 3.34 -12.19
C GLY A 26 20.64 3.92 -11.53
N ARG A 27 19.57 4.09 -12.25
CA ARG A 27 18.33 4.63 -11.70
C ARG A 27 17.59 3.56 -10.89
N PRO A 28 17.13 3.91 -9.69
CA PRO A 28 16.38 2.93 -8.92
C PRO A 28 14.97 2.77 -9.45
N ILE A 29 14.48 1.54 -9.38
CA ILE A 29 13.10 1.22 -9.67
C ILE A 29 12.59 0.39 -8.49
N ALA A 30 11.48 0.80 -7.91
CA ALA A 30 10.89 0.07 -6.81
C ALA A 30 9.64 -0.67 -7.29
N ASN A 31 9.53 -1.93 -6.91
CA ASN A 31 8.35 -2.72 -7.16
C ASN A 31 7.62 -2.96 -5.86
N LEU A 32 6.36 -2.61 -5.84
CA LEU A 32 5.50 -2.81 -4.69
C LEU A 32 4.35 -3.74 -5.04
N ARG A 33 3.87 -4.45 -4.05
CA ARG A 33 2.69 -5.27 -4.20
C ARG A 33 1.68 -4.81 -3.17
N ILE A 34 0.59 -4.23 -3.62
CA ILE A 34 -0.41 -3.62 -2.74
C ILE A 34 -1.69 -4.43 -2.76
N ALA A 35 -2.17 -4.77 -1.58
CA ALA A 35 -3.43 -5.49 -1.40
C ALA A 35 -4.53 -4.50 -1.06
N THR A 36 -5.62 -4.59 -1.80
CA THR A 36 -6.86 -3.90 -1.46
C THR A 36 -7.93 -4.94 -1.18
N SER A 37 -8.66 -4.77 -0.09
CA SER A 37 -9.63 -5.75 0.34
C SER A 37 -11.00 -5.15 0.50
N GLU A 38 -11.99 -5.91 0.13
CA GLU A 38 -13.39 -5.57 0.34
C GLU A 38 -14.04 -6.65 1.15
N THR A 39 -14.90 -6.26 2.08
CA THR A 39 -15.68 -7.20 2.86
C THR A 39 -17.15 -6.85 2.73
N TRP A 40 -17.96 -7.85 2.60
CA TRP A 40 -19.40 -7.65 2.55
C TRP A 40 -20.11 -8.85 3.14
N ARG A 41 -21.38 -8.67 3.43
CA ARG A 41 -22.21 -9.76 3.89
C ARG A 41 -23.04 -10.29 2.72
N ASP A 42 -22.95 -11.58 2.49
CA ASP A 42 -23.75 -12.22 1.46
C ASP A 42 -25.21 -12.25 1.89
N ARG A 43 -26.07 -11.72 1.03
CA ARG A 43 -27.50 -11.65 1.34
C ARG A 43 -28.16 -13.02 1.37
N THR A 44 -27.62 -13.96 0.63
CA THR A 44 -28.21 -15.28 0.52
C THR A 44 -27.85 -16.17 1.68
N SER A 45 -26.58 -16.19 2.04
CA SER A 45 -26.10 -17.07 3.11
C SER A 45 -25.94 -16.38 4.45
N GLY A 46 -25.96 -15.04 4.48
CA GLY A 46 -25.65 -14.28 5.67
C GLY A 46 -24.20 -14.32 6.09
N GLU A 47 -23.36 -14.96 5.32
CA GLU A 47 -21.95 -15.08 5.63
C GLU A 47 -21.18 -13.82 5.26
N ARG A 48 -20.16 -13.54 6.04
CA ARG A 48 -19.24 -12.46 5.72
C ARG A 48 -18.23 -12.95 4.70
N LYS A 49 -18.14 -12.23 3.59
CA LYS A 49 -17.21 -12.57 2.53
C LYS A 49 -16.16 -11.48 2.39
N GLU A 50 -15.00 -11.88 1.95
CA GLU A 50 -13.89 -11.00 1.74
C GLU A 50 -13.24 -11.29 0.40
N LYS A 51 -12.85 -10.23 -0.29
CA LYS A 51 -12.15 -10.33 -1.57
C LYS A 51 -10.94 -9.41 -1.52
N THR A 52 -9.80 -9.94 -1.87
CA THR A 52 -8.56 -9.19 -1.92
C THR A 52 -8.03 -9.14 -3.35
N GLU A 53 -7.70 -7.94 -3.80
CA GLU A 53 -7.04 -7.74 -5.07
C GLU A 53 -5.60 -7.34 -4.83
N TRP A 54 -4.71 -7.89 -5.63
CA TRP A 54 -3.29 -7.60 -5.54
C TRP A 54 -2.88 -6.76 -6.73
N HIS A 55 -2.27 -5.62 -6.43
CA HIS A 55 -1.87 -4.68 -7.46
C HIS A 55 -0.36 -4.59 -7.51
N ARG A 56 0.16 -4.63 -8.72
CA ARG A 56 1.58 -4.42 -8.94
C ARG A 56 1.81 -2.94 -9.20
N VAL A 57 2.67 -2.35 -8.42
CA VAL A 57 3.00 -0.93 -8.53
C VAL A 57 4.50 -0.80 -8.78
N VAL A 58 4.86 -0.02 -9.77
CA VAL A 58 6.25 0.21 -10.13
C VAL A 58 6.54 1.70 -9.98
N ILE A 59 7.57 2.02 -9.23
CA ILE A 59 7.95 3.41 -8.97
C ILE A 59 9.20 3.72 -9.75
N PHE A 60 9.12 4.72 -10.63
CA PHE A 60 10.26 5.20 -11.39
C PHE A 60 10.83 6.49 -10.83
N SER A 61 10.11 7.15 -9.95
CA SER A 61 10.59 8.36 -9.30
C SER A 61 11.69 8.03 -8.30
N GLU A 62 12.85 8.60 -8.48
CA GLU A 62 13.97 8.36 -7.60
C GLU A 62 13.68 8.77 -6.16
N GLY A 63 13.02 9.90 -5.97
CA GLY A 63 12.65 10.36 -4.64
C GLY A 63 11.67 9.41 -3.95
N LEU A 64 10.69 8.91 -4.68
CA LEU A 64 9.73 7.96 -4.12
C LEU A 64 10.37 6.59 -3.88
N CYS A 65 11.32 6.18 -4.71
CA CYS A 65 12.06 4.95 -4.48
C CYS A 65 12.83 5.00 -3.16
N LYS A 66 13.43 6.13 -2.85
CA LYS A 66 14.13 6.30 -1.58
C LYS A 66 13.18 6.17 -0.39
N ILE A 67 12.01 6.77 -0.49
CA ILE A 67 11.01 6.66 0.55
C ILE A 67 10.57 5.21 0.72
N ALA A 68 10.33 4.52 -0.37
CA ALA A 68 9.93 3.13 -0.32
C ALA A 68 11.03 2.26 0.32
N GLU A 69 12.26 2.48 -0.06
CA GLU A 69 13.37 1.72 0.46
C GLU A 69 13.57 1.94 1.96
N GLN A 70 13.46 3.18 2.40
CA GLN A 70 13.76 3.53 3.79
C GLN A 70 12.63 3.25 4.75
N TYR A 71 11.40 3.44 4.31
CA TYR A 71 10.27 3.47 5.24
C TYR A 71 9.24 2.38 5.03
N LEU A 72 9.13 1.82 3.85
CA LEU A 72 8.10 0.84 3.55
C LEU A 72 8.61 -0.57 3.78
N LYS A 73 7.72 -1.41 4.29
CA LYS A 73 8.00 -2.82 4.51
C LYS A 73 6.69 -3.59 4.38
N LYS A 74 6.77 -4.90 4.38
CA LYS A 74 5.59 -5.76 4.39
C LYS A 74 4.65 -5.34 5.51
N GLY A 75 3.38 -5.16 5.19
CA GLY A 75 2.38 -4.74 6.15
C GLY A 75 2.17 -3.23 6.25
N SER A 76 3.02 -2.43 5.64
CA SER A 76 2.84 -0.98 5.64
C SER A 76 1.58 -0.58 4.90
N LYS A 77 0.88 0.40 5.42
CA LYS A 77 -0.29 0.96 4.75
C LYS A 77 0.12 2.19 3.97
N VAL A 78 -0.28 2.23 2.71
CA VAL A 78 0.10 3.31 1.81
C VAL A 78 -1.07 3.79 0.97
N TYR A 79 -0.96 5.02 0.54
CA TYR A 79 -1.84 5.62 -0.45
C TYR A 79 -0.98 6.02 -1.64
N ILE A 80 -1.37 5.61 -2.82
CA ILE A 80 -0.64 5.97 -4.03
C ILE A 80 -1.55 6.51 -5.10
N GLU A 81 -1.00 7.35 -5.94
CA GLU A 81 -1.61 7.79 -7.19
C GLU A 81 -0.61 7.58 -8.30
N GLY A 82 -1.05 7.02 -9.38
CA GLY A 82 -0.20 6.77 -10.53
C GLY A 82 -1.01 6.58 -11.80
N GLN A 83 -0.40 5.94 -12.76
CA GLN A 83 -1.02 5.70 -14.06
C GLN A 83 -1.05 4.21 -14.34
N LEU A 84 -2.06 3.79 -15.07
CA LEU A 84 -2.15 2.40 -15.50
C LEU A 84 -1.32 2.19 -16.76
N GLN A 85 -0.47 1.19 -16.74
CA GLN A 85 0.40 0.91 -17.86
C GLN A 85 0.41 -0.58 -18.16
N THR A 86 0.29 -0.94 -19.40
CA THR A 86 0.41 -2.31 -19.84
C THR A 86 1.75 -2.51 -20.50
N ARG A 87 2.44 -3.54 -20.06
CA ARG A 87 3.76 -3.89 -20.58
C ARG A 87 3.71 -5.27 -21.19
N LYS A 88 4.34 -5.41 -22.36
CA LYS A 88 4.48 -6.68 -23.03
C LYS A 88 5.81 -7.32 -22.64
N TRP A 89 5.79 -8.60 -22.38
CA TRP A 89 6.99 -9.34 -22.04
C TRP A 89 6.89 -10.77 -22.58
N THR A 90 8.02 -11.43 -22.64
CA THR A 90 8.09 -12.79 -23.15
C THR A 90 8.49 -13.72 -22.03
N ASP A 91 7.76 -14.80 -21.84
CA ASP A 91 8.09 -15.78 -20.81
C ASP A 91 9.20 -16.72 -21.28
N GLN A 92 9.58 -17.64 -20.41
CA GLN A 92 10.66 -18.56 -20.70
C GLN A 92 10.36 -19.51 -21.86
N SER A 93 9.10 -19.74 -22.14
CA SER A 93 8.70 -20.59 -23.25
C SER A 93 8.56 -19.85 -24.56
N GLY A 94 8.86 -18.56 -24.60
CA GLY A 94 8.77 -17.76 -25.80
C GLY A 94 7.40 -17.20 -26.08
N VAL A 95 6.45 -17.34 -25.18
CA VAL A 95 5.10 -16.83 -25.36
C VAL A 95 5.04 -15.37 -24.93
N GLU A 96 4.46 -14.54 -25.79
CA GLU A 96 4.25 -13.14 -25.45
C GLU A 96 3.12 -13.01 -24.44
N LYS A 97 3.40 -12.22 -23.41
CA LYS A 97 2.42 -11.96 -22.36
C LYS A 97 2.35 -10.46 -22.07
N TYR A 98 1.25 -10.06 -21.47
CA TYR A 98 1.05 -8.67 -21.08
C TYR A 98 0.86 -8.61 -19.57
N SER A 99 1.44 -7.61 -18.93
CA SER A 99 1.14 -7.35 -17.54
C SER A 99 0.73 -5.90 -17.39
N THR A 100 -0.30 -5.70 -16.58
CA THR A 100 -0.82 -4.38 -16.30
C THR A 100 -0.34 -3.95 -14.92
N GLU A 101 0.25 -2.78 -14.86
CA GLU A 101 0.89 -2.27 -13.67
C GLU A 101 0.46 -0.84 -13.43
N VAL A 102 0.55 -0.39 -12.19
CA VAL A 102 0.40 1.02 -11.86
C VAL A 102 1.78 1.62 -11.78
N GLU A 103 2.04 2.65 -12.55
CA GLU A 103 3.35 3.29 -12.57
C GLU A 103 3.31 4.63 -11.87
N LEU A 104 4.27 4.85 -10.99
CA LEU A 104 4.50 6.13 -10.34
C LEU A 104 5.75 6.75 -10.96
N GLN A 105 5.53 7.75 -11.80
CA GLN A 105 6.62 8.41 -12.49
C GLN A 105 7.06 9.67 -11.74
N ASN A 106 7.95 10.45 -12.33
CA ASN A 106 8.48 11.62 -11.66
C ASN A 106 7.46 12.73 -11.48
N PHE A 107 6.38 12.67 -12.22
CA PHE A 107 5.31 13.65 -12.12
C PHE A 107 3.96 12.93 -12.12
N ASN A 108 2.94 13.62 -11.64
CA ASN A 108 1.59 13.06 -11.54
C ASN A 108 1.53 11.78 -10.71
N SER A 109 2.38 11.69 -9.72
CA SER A 109 2.42 10.53 -8.83
C SER A 109 2.47 10.99 -7.38
N THR A 110 1.90 10.18 -6.52
CA THR A 110 1.88 10.47 -5.09
C THR A 110 2.07 9.17 -4.32
N LEU A 111 2.86 9.24 -3.28
CA LEU A 111 3.02 8.15 -2.33
C LEU A 111 2.94 8.73 -0.92
N THR A 112 1.97 8.26 -0.15
CA THR A 112 1.79 8.72 1.22
C THR A 112 1.71 7.51 2.14
N MET A 113 2.49 7.54 3.21
CA MET A 113 2.44 6.51 4.23
C MET A 113 1.31 6.81 5.20
N LEU A 114 0.47 5.82 5.46
CA LEU A 114 -0.71 6.01 6.29
C LEU A 114 -0.62 5.38 7.67
N ASP A 115 0.37 4.57 7.94
CA ASP A 115 0.51 3.94 9.24
C ASP A 115 1.61 4.55 10.09
N GLY A 116 1.87 5.80 9.92
CA GLY A 116 2.98 6.46 10.56
C GLY A 116 2.90 6.65 12.05
N ARG A 117 1.85 6.22 12.70
CA ARG A 117 1.71 6.51 14.11
C ARG A 117 2.60 5.72 15.00
N ASN A 118 2.97 4.55 14.57
CA ASN A 118 3.75 3.69 15.40
C ASN A 118 5.21 3.71 15.11
N SER A 119 5.60 4.39 14.12
CA SER A 119 6.99 4.53 13.88
C SER A 119 7.47 5.63 14.80
N GLY A 120 7.64 5.25 15.98
CA GLY A 120 8.08 6.07 17.04
C GLY A 120 8.60 7.40 16.72
N GLY A 121 7.92 8.36 17.05
CA GLY A 121 8.58 9.56 17.29
C GLY A 121 8.49 10.63 16.32
N GLY A 122 7.71 10.51 15.38
CA GLY A 122 7.51 11.67 14.61
C GLY A 122 6.52 12.55 15.24
N ASN A 123 6.82 13.12 16.29
CA ASN A 123 5.91 14.03 16.79
C ASN A 123 6.01 15.33 16.12
N PHE A 124 4.99 15.73 15.62
CA PHE A 124 4.88 16.99 15.15
C PHE A 124 3.67 17.61 15.51
N GLY A 125 3.35 17.69 16.66
CA GLY A 125 2.29 18.49 17.09
C GLY A 125 2.83 19.63 17.84
N PRO A 126 3.23 20.63 17.18
CA PRO A 126 3.73 21.77 17.89
C PRO A 126 2.67 22.46 18.65
N ASP A 127 1.46 22.09 18.47
CA ASP A 127 0.47 22.92 18.90
C ASP A 127 -0.29 22.49 20.03
N ASP A 128 0.19 21.48 20.61
CA ASP A 128 -0.54 21.02 21.68
C ASP A 128 -0.19 21.67 22.94
N ALA A 129 0.23 22.85 22.84
CA ALA A 129 0.55 23.56 24.01
C ALA A 129 -0.69 24.03 24.70
N GLY A 130 -1.73 23.49 24.45
CA GLY A 130 -2.87 24.05 25.01
C GLY A 130 -3.59 23.17 25.91
N GLY A 131 -3.32 23.20 27.11
CA GLY A 131 -4.41 22.78 27.85
C GLY A 131 -4.39 21.48 28.46
N GLY A 132 -3.32 21.24 28.97
CA GLY A 132 -3.31 20.16 29.89
C GLY A 132 -4.00 20.48 31.14
N PHE A 133 -5.28 20.47 31.14
CA PHE A 133 -5.94 20.48 32.36
C PHE A 133 -6.72 19.25 32.53
N GLY A 134 -6.16 18.22 32.27
CA GLY A 134 -6.79 17.00 32.55
C GLY A 134 -6.31 16.45 33.85
N SER A 135 -6.51 17.13 34.86
CA SER A 135 -6.36 16.48 36.14
C SER A 135 -7.61 15.67 36.43
N GLY A 136 -7.98 14.91 35.60
CA GLY A 136 -8.96 13.92 35.85
C GLY A 136 -8.32 12.61 35.64
N SER A 137 -7.81 12.06 36.63
CA SER A 137 -7.53 10.67 36.56
C SER A 137 -8.84 9.97 36.47
N PRO A 138 -9.18 9.47 35.35
CA PRO A 138 -10.18 8.48 35.35
C PRO A 138 -9.47 7.22 35.76
N SER A 139 -9.59 6.90 36.95
CA SER A 139 -9.37 5.53 37.31
C SER A 139 -10.49 4.74 36.69
N GLY A 140 -10.55 4.83 35.42
CA GLY A 140 -11.42 3.99 34.70
C GLY A 140 -10.62 2.79 34.31
N ASN A 141 -10.71 1.83 35.12
CA ASN A 141 -10.28 0.53 34.76
C ASN A 141 -11.22 0.07 33.67
N ALA A 142 -11.05 0.61 32.54
CA ALA A 142 -11.70 0.06 31.37
C ALA A 142 -11.05 -1.29 31.14
N PRO A 143 -11.82 -2.33 31.19
CA PRO A 143 -11.26 -3.59 30.80
C PRO A 143 -10.81 -3.40 29.37
N ARG A 144 -9.55 -3.45 29.20
CA ARG A 144 -9.05 -3.64 27.88
C ARG A 144 -9.62 -4.95 27.42
N ARG A 145 -10.64 -4.84 26.69
CA ARG A 145 -10.89 -5.89 25.77
C ARG A 145 -9.68 -5.88 24.89
N ALA A 146 -8.89 -6.85 25.09
CA ALA A 146 -8.00 -7.22 24.07
C ALA A 146 -8.89 -7.36 22.85
N ALA A 147 -8.83 -6.42 22.01
CA ALA A 147 -9.28 -6.67 20.70
C ALA A 147 -8.40 -7.81 20.29
N THR A 148 -8.90 -8.95 20.42
CA THR A 148 -8.45 -9.99 19.57
C THR A 148 -8.60 -9.35 18.24
N ALA A 149 -7.56 -8.87 17.73
CA ALA A 149 -7.46 -8.70 16.33
C ALA A 149 -7.78 -10.09 15.84
N ALA A 150 -9.02 -10.32 15.72
CA ALA A 150 -9.46 -11.50 15.06
C ALA A 150 -8.79 -11.41 13.75
N GLY A 151 -7.84 -12.13 13.71
CA GLY A 151 -6.96 -12.31 12.72
C GLY A 151 -7.36 -11.71 11.46
N GLY A 152 -6.68 -10.75 11.21
CA GLY A 152 -6.57 -10.56 9.84
C GLY A 152 -6.25 -11.93 9.34
N GLY A 153 -7.23 -12.52 8.77
CA GLY A 153 -6.93 -13.72 8.04
C GLY A 153 -5.74 -13.36 7.23
N ILE A 154 -4.72 -14.06 7.46
CA ILE A 154 -3.57 -13.93 6.62
C ILE A 154 -4.09 -14.30 5.27
N VAL A 155 -4.41 -13.29 4.52
CA VAL A 155 -4.77 -13.55 3.17
C VAL A 155 -3.47 -13.89 2.50
N THR A 156 -3.20 -15.15 2.45
CA THR A 156 -2.14 -15.61 1.61
C THR A 156 -2.61 -15.38 0.21
N ALA A 157 -2.21 -14.28 -0.31
CA ALA A 157 -2.46 -14.05 -1.70
C ALA A 157 -1.76 -15.12 -2.48
N PRO A 158 -2.45 -15.69 -3.41
CA PRO A 158 -1.74 -16.54 -4.35
C PRO A 158 -0.68 -15.71 -5.04
N PRO A 159 0.43 -16.29 -5.33
CA PRO A 159 1.45 -15.58 -6.05
C PRO A 159 0.84 -15.02 -7.32
N LEU A 160 1.06 -13.76 -7.53
CA LEU A 160 0.62 -13.16 -8.76
C LEU A 160 1.28 -13.92 -9.87
N GLN A 161 0.48 -14.68 -10.52
CA GLN A 161 0.99 -15.29 -11.72
C GLN A 161 1.18 -14.19 -12.74
N PRO A 162 2.35 -14.12 -13.30
CA PRO A 162 2.54 -13.20 -14.41
C PRO A 162 1.61 -13.65 -15.52
N PHE A 163 0.85 -12.75 -15.99
CA PHE A 163 0.02 -13.04 -17.12
C PHE A 163 0.85 -13.16 -18.36
#